data_434b6d9c6ec73e224feb5ba91a0b4f37
#
_entry.id   434b6d9c6ec73e224feb5ba91a0b4f37
#
_cell.length_a   1.000
_cell.length_b   1.000
_cell.length_c   1.000
_cell.angle_alpha   90.00
_cell.angle_beta   90.00
_cell.angle_gamma   90.00
#
_symmetry.space_group_name_H-M   'P 1'
#
loop_
_entity.id
_entity.type
_entity.pdbx_description
1 polymer ?
#
loop_
_entity_poly.entity_id
_entity_poly.type
_entity_poly.pdbx_seq_one_letter_code
_entity_poly.pdbx_strand_id
1 'polypeptide(L)'
;MANDRKSIKFTDKKGIGKLKLKGTRDLHFYSFSQIKRVRLVRRASGVYVQFGIDVDRKENTEPSGNTIGLDVGLKEYYTDSNGVMVENPKFLLRSKKVLKRCQRRISRKVKGSKNRGKARQILGKRHLKISRQRKDHAIKLARCVVQSNDLIAVR
;
A
#
# COMPACT_ATOMS: atom_id res chain seq x y z
N MET A 1 16.98 -14.06 -10.50
CA MET A 1 16.49 -12.98 -11.37
C MET A 1 17.22 -13.11 -12.69
N ALA A 2 16.58 -12.90 -13.83
CA ALA A 2 17.28 -12.94 -15.12
C ALA A 2 18.09 -11.65 -15.31
N ASN A 3 19.17 -11.72 -16.12
CA ASN A 3 20.06 -10.58 -16.37
C ASN A 3 19.33 -9.36 -16.96
N ASP A 4 18.19 -9.59 -17.66
CA ASP A 4 17.33 -8.54 -18.20
C ASP A 4 16.55 -7.75 -17.13
N ARG A 5 16.62 -8.17 -15.87
CA ARG A 5 15.87 -7.64 -14.72
C ARG A 5 14.37 -7.42 -14.96
N LYS A 6 13.86 -7.92 -16.08
CA LYS A 6 12.44 -7.88 -16.48
C LYS A 6 11.73 -9.19 -16.21
N SER A 7 12.43 -10.19 -15.70
CA SER A 7 11.86 -11.48 -15.37
C SER A 7 12.46 -12.09 -14.09
N ILE A 8 11.66 -12.92 -13.42
CA ILE A 8 12.07 -13.69 -12.24
C ILE A 8 11.82 -15.16 -12.54
N LYS A 9 12.83 -15.98 -12.34
CA LYS A 9 12.71 -17.43 -12.38
C LYS A 9 12.65 -17.96 -10.95
N PHE A 10 11.59 -18.69 -10.64
CA PHE A 10 11.50 -19.44 -9.40
C PHE A 10 12.05 -20.83 -9.62
N THR A 11 12.93 -21.25 -8.73
CA THR A 11 13.59 -22.58 -8.76
C THR A 11 12.90 -23.57 -7.83
N ASP A 12 11.68 -23.23 -7.38
CA ASP A 12 10.89 -24.08 -6.52
C ASP A 12 10.36 -25.33 -7.25
N LYS A 13 10.20 -26.41 -6.50
CA LYS A 13 9.66 -27.69 -7.01
C LYS A 13 8.17 -27.59 -7.43
N LYS A 14 7.51 -26.44 -7.21
CA LYS A 14 6.07 -26.23 -7.48
C LYS A 14 5.77 -25.74 -8.90
N GLY A 15 6.79 -25.59 -9.74
CA GLY A 15 6.60 -25.30 -11.16
C GLY A 15 6.11 -23.89 -11.50
N ILE A 16 6.34 -22.88 -10.64
CA ILE A 16 5.97 -21.48 -10.95
C ILE A 16 6.73 -20.98 -12.18
N GLY A 17 7.98 -21.41 -12.35
CA GLY A 17 8.78 -21.14 -13.53
C GLY A 17 9.21 -19.67 -13.67
N LYS A 18 9.28 -19.19 -14.93
CA LYS A 18 9.73 -17.81 -15.27
C LYS A 18 8.54 -16.89 -15.36
N LEU A 19 8.53 -15.80 -14.58
CA LEU A 19 7.50 -14.77 -14.58
C LEU A 19 8.06 -13.47 -15.17
N LYS A 20 7.37 -12.92 -16.17
CA LYS A 20 7.68 -11.61 -16.73
C LYS A 20 7.13 -10.50 -15.82
N LEU A 21 7.97 -9.53 -15.49
CA LEU A 21 7.59 -8.36 -14.70
C LEU A 21 6.90 -7.33 -15.58
N LYS A 22 5.83 -6.74 -15.08
CA LYS A 22 5.17 -5.56 -15.67
C LYS A 22 5.24 -4.44 -14.65
N GLY A 23 5.83 -3.33 -15.01
CA GLY A 23 5.97 -2.17 -14.13
C GLY A 23 6.86 -1.10 -14.76
N THR A 24 6.78 0.09 -14.21
CA THR A 24 7.56 1.26 -14.65
C THR A 24 8.84 1.47 -13.86
N ARG A 25 9.01 0.74 -12.73
CA ARG A 25 10.23 0.88 -11.92
C ARG A 25 11.39 0.16 -12.56
N ASP A 26 12.47 0.91 -12.80
CA ASP A 26 13.72 0.35 -13.28
C ASP A 26 14.47 -0.33 -12.13
N LEU A 27 14.67 -1.63 -12.24
CA LEU A 27 15.44 -2.42 -11.29
C LEU A 27 16.96 -2.38 -11.59
N HIS A 28 17.37 -1.80 -12.72
CA HIS A 28 18.80 -1.64 -13.03
C HIS A 28 19.49 -0.62 -12.14
N PHE A 29 18.72 0.26 -11.50
CA PHE A 29 19.23 1.21 -10.51
C PHE A 29 19.89 0.54 -9.30
N TYR A 30 19.49 -0.69 -8.96
CA TYR A 30 20.02 -1.42 -7.82
C TYR A 30 20.94 -2.56 -8.26
N SER A 31 22.05 -2.80 -7.56
CA SER A 31 22.88 -3.99 -7.79
C SER A 31 22.17 -5.27 -7.36
N PHE A 32 22.59 -6.44 -7.87
CA PHE A 32 22.01 -7.71 -7.43
C PHE A 32 22.28 -7.99 -5.95
N SER A 33 23.42 -7.56 -5.42
CA SER A 33 23.79 -7.71 -4.02
C SER A 33 22.85 -6.96 -3.06
N GLN A 34 22.28 -5.85 -3.52
CA GLN A 34 21.31 -5.06 -2.77
C GLN A 34 19.92 -5.70 -2.71
N ILE A 35 19.59 -6.60 -3.64
CA ILE A 35 18.29 -7.28 -3.66
C ILE A 35 18.34 -8.48 -2.72
N LYS A 36 17.96 -8.29 -1.45
CA LYS A 36 18.02 -9.32 -0.40
C LYS A 36 16.82 -10.28 -0.41
N ARG A 37 15.66 -9.83 -0.87
CA ARG A 37 14.43 -10.63 -0.79
C ARG A 37 13.50 -10.34 -1.95
N VAL A 38 12.90 -11.41 -2.49
CA VAL A 38 11.84 -11.33 -3.49
C VAL A 38 10.61 -12.07 -2.99
N ARG A 39 9.45 -11.41 -2.98
CA ARG A 39 8.19 -12.00 -2.55
C ARG A 39 7.14 -11.90 -3.64
N LEU A 40 6.39 -12.99 -3.84
CA LEU A 40 5.18 -13.00 -4.64
C LEU A 40 3.98 -12.71 -3.74
N VAL A 41 3.23 -11.66 -4.04
CA VAL A 41 2.08 -11.24 -3.23
C VAL A 41 0.83 -11.23 -4.10
N ARG A 42 -0.12 -12.10 -3.78
CA ARG A 42 -1.44 -12.10 -4.43
C ARG A 42 -2.34 -11.05 -3.79
N ARG A 43 -2.87 -10.15 -4.61
CA ARG A 43 -3.87 -9.15 -4.23
C ARG A 43 -5.15 -9.35 -5.05
N ALA A 44 -6.23 -8.70 -4.68
CA ALA A 44 -7.49 -8.79 -5.43
C ALA A 44 -7.41 -8.25 -6.86
N SER A 45 -6.45 -7.38 -7.16
CA SER A 45 -6.21 -6.80 -8.48
C SER A 45 -5.19 -7.56 -9.33
N GLY A 46 -4.49 -8.55 -8.77
CA GLY A 46 -3.47 -9.34 -9.48
C GLY A 46 -2.37 -9.85 -8.57
N VAL A 47 -1.32 -10.36 -9.19
CA VAL A 47 -0.11 -10.81 -8.50
C VAL A 47 0.96 -9.74 -8.64
N TYR A 48 1.62 -9.45 -7.54
CA TYR A 48 2.67 -8.44 -7.43
C TYR A 48 3.97 -9.09 -6.96
N VAL A 49 5.07 -8.56 -7.43
CA VAL A 49 6.38 -8.89 -6.91
C VAL A 49 6.84 -7.74 -6.01
N GLN A 50 7.33 -8.08 -4.83
CA GLN A 50 7.94 -7.14 -3.90
C GLN A 50 9.43 -7.49 -3.77
N PHE A 51 10.27 -6.49 -3.96
CA PHE A 51 11.71 -6.59 -3.74
C PHE A 51 12.05 -5.93 -2.41
N GLY A 52 12.72 -6.65 -1.53
CA GLY A 52 13.40 -6.08 -0.37
C GLY A 52 14.80 -5.68 -0.81
N ILE A 53 15.08 -4.40 -0.79
CA ILE A 53 16.32 -3.82 -1.27
C ILE A 53 17.04 -3.23 -0.07
N ASP A 54 18.31 -3.56 0.05
CA ASP A 54 19.23 -3.03 1.06
C ASP A 54 19.87 -1.76 0.50
N VAL A 55 19.46 -0.61 1.01
CA VAL A 55 19.98 0.71 0.62
C VAL A 55 20.17 1.57 1.84
N ASP A 56 21.29 2.22 1.92
CA ASP A 56 21.47 3.32 2.88
C ASP A 56 20.68 4.53 2.37
N ARG A 57 19.63 4.89 3.11
CA ARG A 57 18.80 6.06 2.85
C ARG A 57 19.11 7.13 3.88
N LYS A 58 20.29 7.69 3.81
CA LYS A 58 20.56 8.94 4.53
C LYS A 58 19.92 10.07 3.72
N GLU A 59 18.82 10.57 4.19
CA GLU A 59 18.27 11.83 3.70
C GLU A 59 18.95 12.93 4.53
N ASN A 60 19.88 13.65 3.92
CA ASN A 60 20.42 14.88 4.51
C ASN A 60 19.34 15.94 4.40
N THR A 61 18.52 16.07 5.42
CA THR A 61 17.57 17.17 5.58
C THR A 61 18.24 18.22 6.47
N GLU A 62 18.32 19.44 6.01
CA GLU A 62 18.71 20.59 6.84
C GLU A 62 17.73 20.68 8.02
N PRO A 63 18.20 20.79 9.26
CA PRO A 63 17.31 20.90 10.40
C PRO A 63 16.43 22.15 10.29
N SER A 64 15.14 21.97 10.47
CA SER A 64 14.16 23.08 10.44
C SER A 64 14.07 23.82 11.76
N GLY A 65 14.54 23.22 12.85
CA GLY A 65 14.38 23.72 14.22
C GLY A 65 12.95 23.57 14.77
N ASN A 66 12.01 23.04 13.97
CA ASN A 66 10.62 22.97 14.35
C ASN A 66 10.28 21.68 15.10
N THR A 67 9.37 21.83 16.07
CA THR A 67 8.80 20.72 16.82
C THR A 67 7.28 20.76 16.72
N ILE A 68 6.62 19.60 16.66
CA ILE A 68 5.16 19.53 16.54
C ILE A 68 4.60 18.35 17.34
N GLY A 69 3.48 18.57 18.02
CA GLY A 69 2.64 17.53 18.62
C GLY A 69 1.46 17.22 17.71
N LEU A 70 1.10 15.94 17.57
CA LEU A 70 -0.04 15.48 16.80
C LEU A 70 -0.96 14.63 17.69
N ASP A 71 -2.23 14.99 17.77
CA ASP A 71 -3.29 14.16 18.34
C ASP A 71 -4.10 13.50 17.22
N VAL A 72 -4.02 12.15 17.09
CA VAL A 72 -4.67 11.40 16.03
C VAL A 72 -6.06 10.96 16.46
N GLY A 73 -7.08 11.42 15.73
CA GLY A 73 -8.48 11.23 16.10
C GLY A 73 -9.33 10.46 15.08
N LEU A 74 -10.57 10.19 15.48
CA LEU A 74 -11.59 9.57 14.62
C LEU A 74 -12.45 10.62 13.91
N LYS A 75 -12.70 11.75 14.56
CA LYS A 75 -13.50 12.85 13.99
C LYS A 75 -12.68 13.60 12.97
N GLU A 76 -11.58 14.15 13.42
CA GLU A 76 -10.51 14.70 12.57
C GLU A 76 -9.43 13.63 12.36
N TYR A 77 -8.64 13.76 11.31
CA TYR A 77 -7.56 12.81 11.04
C TYR A 77 -6.42 13.00 12.05
N TYR A 78 -6.04 14.23 12.29
CA TYR A 78 -5.23 14.67 13.42
C TYR A 78 -5.46 16.16 13.69
N THR A 79 -5.14 16.58 14.91
CA THR A 79 -4.99 18.00 15.28
C THR A 79 -3.55 18.22 15.71
N ASP A 80 -2.94 19.28 15.27
CA ASP A 80 -1.58 19.61 15.68
C ASP A 80 -1.52 20.55 16.89
N SER A 81 -0.32 20.69 17.48
CA SER A 81 -0.09 21.58 18.64
C SER A 81 -0.35 23.06 18.34
N ASN A 82 -0.42 23.44 17.07
CA ASN A 82 -0.73 24.80 16.63
C ASN A 82 -2.23 25.03 16.43
N GLY A 83 -3.06 24.03 16.72
CA GLY A 83 -4.52 24.08 16.58
C GLY A 83 -5.02 23.82 15.17
N VAL A 84 -4.14 23.43 14.22
CA VAL A 84 -4.57 23.08 12.86
C VAL A 84 -5.21 21.70 12.86
N MET A 85 -6.43 21.61 12.35
CA MET A 85 -7.20 20.37 12.24
C MET A 85 -7.21 19.86 10.80
N VAL A 86 -6.85 18.58 10.61
CA VAL A 86 -6.91 17.93 9.31
C VAL A 86 -8.11 17.02 9.24
N GLU A 87 -8.99 17.28 8.26
CA GLU A 87 -10.23 16.53 8.07
C GLU A 87 -9.98 15.04 7.80
N ASN A 88 -10.76 14.17 8.45
CA ASN A 88 -10.77 12.75 8.15
C ASN A 88 -11.66 12.46 6.93
N PRO A 89 -11.11 12.00 5.79
CA PRO A 89 -11.86 11.78 4.56
C PRO A 89 -12.84 10.60 4.63
N LYS A 90 -12.83 9.81 5.71
CA LYS A 90 -13.78 8.72 6.01
C LYS A 90 -14.03 7.77 4.84
N PHE A 91 -12.98 7.40 4.08
CA PHE A 91 -13.06 6.58 2.86
C PHE A 91 -13.89 5.30 3.03
N LEU A 92 -13.76 4.61 4.16
CA LEU A 92 -14.54 3.41 4.45
C LEU A 92 -16.03 3.72 4.58
N LEU A 93 -16.36 4.77 5.31
CA LEU A 93 -17.74 5.18 5.56
C LEU A 93 -18.45 5.57 4.24
N ARG A 94 -17.77 6.40 3.42
CA ARG A 94 -18.25 6.78 2.08
C ARG A 94 -18.51 5.56 1.19
N SER A 95 -17.72 4.51 1.33
CA SER A 95 -17.83 3.28 0.53
C SER A 95 -18.77 2.22 1.14
N LYS A 96 -19.28 2.41 2.35
CA LYS A 96 -20.05 1.42 3.13
C LYS A 96 -21.26 0.87 2.36
N LYS A 97 -22.05 1.73 1.71
CA LYS A 97 -23.24 1.32 0.91
C LYS A 97 -22.85 0.40 -0.24
N VAL A 98 -21.75 0.71 -0.96
CA VAL A 98 -21.27 -0.09 -2.09
C VAL A 98 -20.72 -1.44 -1.61
N LEU A 99 -19.94 -1.45 -0.52
CA LEU A 99 -19.43 -2.68 0.08
C LEU A 99 -20.55 -3.60 0.52
N LYS A 100 -21.58 -3.07 1.22
CA LYS A 100 -22.76 -3.83 1.66
C LYS A 100 -23.51 -4.45 0.48
N ARG A 101 -23.66 -3.70 -0.65
CA ARG A 101 -24.27 -4.22 -1.89
C ARG A 101 -23.45 -5.38 -2.48
N CYS A 102 -22.13 -5.22 -2.57
CA CYS A 102 -21.24 -6.28 -3.05
C CYS A 102 -21.30 -7.53 -2.15
N GLN A 103 -21.35 -7.36 -0.84
CA GLN A 103 -21.46 -8.43 0.13
C GLN A 103 -22.77 -9.23 -0.04
N ARG A 104 -23.92 -8.53 -0.12
CA ARG A 104 -25.21 -9.15 -0.39
C ARG A 104 -25.22 -9.91 -1.71
N ARG A 105 -24.56 -9.38 -2.76
CA ARG A 105 -24.42 -10.07 -4.05
C ARG A 105 -23.69 -11.39 -3.92
N ILE A 106 -22.66 -11.46 -3.09
CA ILE A 106 -21.92 -12.71 -2.83
C ILE A 106 -22.79 -13.72 -2.07
N SER A 107 -23.52 -13.27 -1.03
CA SER A 107 -24.37 -14.14 -0.21
C SER A 107 -25.46 -14.84 -1.03
N ARG A 108 -26.00 -14.17 -2.06
CA ARG A 108 -27.04 -14.72 -2.95
C ARG A 108 -26.52 -15.73 -3.98
N LYS A 109 -25.22 -15.99 -4.05
CA LYS A 109 -24.62 -16.88 -5.04
C LYS A 109 -24.24 -18.22 -4.45
N VAL A 110 -24.41 -19.29 -5.21
CA VAL A 110 -24.09 -20.66 -4.82
C VAL A 110 -22.62 -20.75 -4.42
N LYS A 111 -22.36 -21.38 -3.25
CA LYS A 111 -21.00 -21.64 -2.75
C LYS A 111 -20.26 -22.50 -3.79
N GLY A 112 -18.98 -22.17 -4.05
CA GLY A 112 -18.14 -22.87 -5.03
C GLY A 112 -18.32 -22.43 -6.49
N SER A 113 -19.41 -21.71 -6.85
CA SER A 113 -19.63 -21.32 -8.24
C SER A 113 -18.62 -20.29 -8.77
N LYS A 114 -18.29 -20.37 -10.06
CA LYS A 114 -17.45 -19.40 -10.77
C LYS A 114 -17.99 -17.96 -10.62
N ASN A 115 -19.32 -17.80 -10.63
CA ASN A 115 -19.98 -16.52 -10.46
C ASN A 115 -19.80 -15.93 -9.05
N ARG A 116 -19.77 -16.77 -8.01
CA ARG A 116 -19.40 -16.34 -6.65
C ARG A 116 -17.94 -15.93 -6.57
N GLY A 117 -17.05 -16.65 -7.24
CA GLY A 117 -15.64 -16.30 -7.36
C GLY A 117 -15.45 -14.91 -7.97
N LYS A 118 -16.10 -14.62 -9.08
CA LYS A 118 -16.10 -13.28 -9.72
C LYS A 118 -16.63 -12.18 -8.77
N ALA A 119 -17.73 -12.45 -8.06
CA ALA A 119 -18.28 -11.49 -7.09
C ALA A 119 -17.35 -11.21 -5.91
N ARG A 120 -16.66 -12.25 -5.37
CA ARG A 120 -15.62 -12.10 -4.33
C ARG A 120 -14.45 -11.24 -4.82
N GLN A 121 -14.02 -11.44 -6.06
CA GLN A 121 -12.95 -10.64 -6.65
C GLN A 121 -13.34 -9.15 -6.75
N ILE A 122 -14.57 -8.85 -7.14
CA ILE A 122 -15.10 -7.47 -7.20
C ILE A 122 -15.08 -6.84 -5.80
N LEU A 123 -15.58 -7.54 -4.77
CA LEU A 123 -15.55 -7.06 -3.39
C LEU A 123 -14.10 -6.81 -2.93
N GLY A 124 -13.20 -7.76 -3.19
CA GLY A 124 -11.79 -7.64 -2.86
C GLY A 124 -11.11 -6.42 -3.52
N LYS A 125 -11.42 -6.14 -4.81
CA LYS A 125 -10.94 -4.94 -5.50
C LYS A 125 -11.46 -3.64 -4.85
N ARG A 126 -12.71 -3.62 -4.36
CA ARG A 126 -13.27 -2.46 -3.64
C ARG A 126 -12.55 -2.22 -2.31
N HIS A 127 -12.35 -3.27 -1.51
CA HIS A 127 -11.56 -3.15 -0.27
C HIS A 127 -10.13 -2.71 -0.54
N LEU A 128 -9.49 -3.24 -1.57
CA LEU A 128 -8.13 -2.86 -1.95
C LEU A 128 -8.04 -1.39 -2.35
N LYS A 129 -9.05 -0.86 -3.08
CA LYS A 129 -9.13 0.57 -3.42
C LYS A 129 -9.17 1.44 -2.16
N ILE A 130 -10.05 1.11 -1.21
CA ILE A 130 -10.18 1.86 0.05
C ILE A 130 -8.87 1.82 0.85
N SER A 131 -8.26 0.64 0.95
CA SER A 131 -6.98 0.47 1.63
C SER A 131 -5.87 1.33 1.00
N ARG A 132 -5.82 1.39 -0.32
CA ARG A 132 -4.85 2.24 -1.05
C ARG A 132 -5.11 3.72 -0.84
N GLN A 133 -6.38 4.17 -0.88
CA GLN A 133 -6.74 5.55 -0.61
C GLN A 133 -6.34 5.99 0.80
N ARG A 134 -6.61 5.14 1.81
CA ARG A 134 -6.20 5.40 3.20
C ARG A 134 -4.68 5.50 3.33
N LYS A 135 -3.96 4.56 2.72
CA LYS A 135 -2.50 4.54 2.76
C LYS A 135 -1.89 5.76 2.04
N ASP A 136 -2.41 6.12 0.86
CA ASP A 136 -1.94 7.27 0.09
C ASP A 136 -2.14 8.57 0.88
N HIS A 137 -3.34 8.75 1.46
CA HIS A 137 -3.65 9.90 2.31
C HIS A 137 -2.71 10.00 3.53
N ALA A 138 -2.54 8.89 4.27
CA ALA A 138 -1.64 8.83 5.41
C ALA A 138 -0.18 9.18 5.03
N ILE A 139 0.32 8.61 3.93
CA ILE A 139 1.69 8.88 3.46
C ILE A 139 1.88 10.34 3.06
N LYS A 140 0.89 10.94 2.37
CA LYS A 140 0.97 12.35 1.97
C LYS A 140 1.03 13.28 3.17
N LEU A 141 0.15 13.06 4.15
CA LEU A 141 0.15 13.86 5.38
C LEU A 141 1.43 13.66 6.19
N ALA A 142 1.82 12.41 6.41
CA ALA A 142 3.06 12.10 7.14
C ALA A 142 4.29 12.76 6.45
N ARG A 143 4.34 12.75 5.11
CA ARG A 143 5.41 13.39 4.38
C ARG A 143 5.45 14.91 4.63
N CYS A 144 4.30 15.59 4.59
CA CYS A 144 4.23 17.02 4.88
C CYS A 144 4.75 17.31 6.30
N VAL A 145 4.29 16.56 7.29
CA VAL A 145 4.69 16.76 8.69
C VAL A 145 6.20 16.51 8.89
N VAL A 146 6.72 15.39 8.34
CA VAL A 146 8.14 15.02 8.50
C VAL A 146 9.07 15.98 7.76
N GLN A 147 8.64 16.53 6.62
CA GLN A 147 9.46 17.51 5.89
C GLN A 147 9.54 18.88 6.56
N SER A 148 8.59 19.22 7.43
CA SER A 148 8.49 20.53 8.06
C SER A 148 8.97 20.55 9.50
N ASN A 149 9.24 19.41 10.11
CA ASN A 149 9.56 19.33 11.55
C ASN A 149 10.63 18.28 11.82
N ASP A 150 11.53 18.59 12.76
CA ASP A 150 12.62 17.71 13.18
C ASP A 150 12.20 16.78 14.32
N LEU A 151 11.29 17.25 15.20
CA LEU A 151 10.77 16.47 16.30
C LEU A 151 9.23 16.39 16.19
N ILE A 152 8.69 15.17 16.21
CA ILE A 152 7.26 14.92 16.11
C ILE A 152 6.83 14.04 17.27
N ALA A 153 5.99 14.56 18.17
CA ALA A 153 5.32 13.80 19.21
C ALA A 153 3.92 13.38 18.73
N VAL A 154 3.58 12.10 18.87
CA VAL A 154 2.26 11.57 18.46
C VAL A 154 1.55 10.98 19.67
N ARG A 155 0.30 11.39 19.88
CA ARG A 155 -0.61 10.85 20.90
C ARG A 155 -1.75 10.04 20.26
#